data_846fd83a15a165965126e2eca6170352
#
_entry.id   846fd83a15a165965126e2eca6170352
#
_cell.length_a   1.000
_cell.length_b   1.000
_cell.length_c   1.000
_cell.angle_alpha   90.00
_cell.angle_beta   90.00
_cell.angle_gamma   90.00
#
_symmetry.space_group_name_H-M   'P 1'
#
loop_
_entity.id
_entity.type
_entity.pdbx_description
1 polymer ?
#
loop_
_entity_poly.entity_id
_entity_poly.type
_entity_poly.pdbx_seq_one_letter_code
_entity_poly.pdbx_strand_id
1 'polypeptide(L)'
;LGADHLLETGPDPLAKAILERTLADFSTRLDLNAEPGWTWFEPFLAYDNCRLPEAMLRAARRLDDPGAAAQALAALDWIAQWQTAPAGHHRPVGSEAFGQPDRAWLPFDQQPVDAWATVDAAVLAMDVDRSDGFT
;
A
#
# COMPACT_ATOMS: atom_id res chain seq x y z
N LEU A 1 -8.27 1.00 7.25
CA LEU A 1 -9.52 0.74 6.48
C LEU A 1 -10.76 0.96 7.35
N GLY A 2 -10.93 0.23 8.48
CA GLY A 2 -12.13 0.36 9.32
C GLY A 2 -12.36 1.77 9.87
N ALA A 3 -11.34 2.46 10.35
CA ALA A 3 -11.43 3.85 10.80
C ALA A 3 -11.83 4.82 9.68
N ASP A 4 -11.34 4.60 8.46
CA ASP A 4 -11.71 5.39 7.29
C ASP A 4 -13.20 5.20 6.98
N HIS A 5 -13.68 3.95 6.96
CA HIS A 5 -15.08 3.64 6.73
C HIS A 5 -16.00 4.22 7.81
N LEU A 6 -15.58 4.21 9.07
CA LEU A 6 -16.34 4.83 10.16
C LEU A 6 -16.52 6.34 9.92
N LEU A 7 -15.50 7.04 9.44
CA LEU A 7 -15.56 8.46 9.11
C LEU A 7 -16.46 8.80 7.91
N GLU A 8 -16.86 7.83 7.10
CA GLU A 8 -17.89 8.01 6.07
C GLU A 8 -19.29 8.20 6.68
N THR A 9 -19.53 7.66 7.87
CA THR A 9 -20.82 7.77 8.56
C THR A 9 -20.97 9.05 9.39
N GLY A 10 -19.87 9.74 9.68
CA GLY A 10 -19.84 11.01 10.40
C GLY A 10 -18.50 11.25 11.11
N PRO A 11 -18.35 12.43 11.75
CA PRO A 11 -17.12 12.75 12.47
C PRO A 11 -16.94 11.86 13.71
N ASP A 12 -15.78 11.22 13.80
CA ASP A 12 -15.37 10.40 14.94
C ASP A 12 -13.91 10.74 15.33
N PRO A 13 -13.68 11.37 16.51
CA PRO A 13 -12.34 11.79 16.92
C PRO A 13 -11.36 10.62 17.09
N LEU A 14 -11.84 9.45 17.54
CA LEU A 14 -10.99 8.28 17.71
C LEU A 14 -10.58 7.70 16.36
N ALA A 15 -11.51 7.58 15.44
CA ALA A 15 -11.22 7.14 14.07
C ALA A 15 -10.21 8.07 13.38
N LYS A 16 -10.37 9.38 13.55
CA LYS A 16 -9.40 10.38 13.05
C LYS A 16 -8.02 10.18 13.65
N ALA A 17 -7.92 10.06 14.98
CA ALA A 17 -6.65 9.83 15.67
C ALA A 17 -5.96 8.52 15.23
N ILE A 18 -6.73 7.47 14.94
CA ILE A 18 -6.20 6.22 14.39
C ILE A 18 -5.58 6.46 13.01
N LEU A 19 -6.24 7.22 12.12
CA LEU A 19 -5.69 7.52 10.80
C LEU A 19 -4.43 8.37 10.88
N GLU A 20 -4.42 9.41 11.72
CA GLU A 20 -3.25 10.28 11.94
C GLU A 20 -2.05 9.45 12.43
N ARG A 21 -2.27 8.55 13.39
CA ARG A 21 -1.22 7.66 13.90
C ARG A 21 -0.74 6.66 12.86
N THR A 22 -1.65 6.06 12.11
CA THR A 22 -1.33 5.11 11.03
C THR A 22 -0.46 5.80 9.98
N LEU A 23 -0.83 7.02 9.57
CA LEU A 23 -0.10 7.78 8.58
C LEU A 23 1.32 8.09 9.03
N ALA A 24 1.49 8.59 10.26
CA ALA A 24 2.80 8.88 10.84
C ALA A 24 3.67 7.61 10.97
N ASP A 25 3.11 6.48 11.40
CA ASP A 25 3.84 5.21 11.51
C ASP A 25 4.28 4.71 10.13
N PHE A 26 3.41 4.75 9.13
CA PHE A 26 3.72 4.26 7.78
C PHE A 26 4.77 5.14 7.07
N SER A 27 4.67 6.47 7.17
CA SER A 27 5.71 7.36 6.64
C SER A 27 7.06 7.09 7.31
N THR A 28 7.08 6.93 8.64
CA THR A 28 8.30 6.60 9.39
C THR A 28 8.89 5.25 8.93
N ARG A 29 8.07 4.24 8.70
CA ARG A 29 8.53 2.92 8.23
C ARG A 29 9.12 2.97 6.83
N LEU A 30 8.49 3.70 5.91
CA LEU A 30 9.03 3.91 4.57
C LEU A 30 10.41 4.56 4.62
N ASP A 31 10.60 5.58 5.46
CA ASP A 31 11.88 6.26 5.60
C ASP A 31 12.95 5.37 6.23
N LEU A 32 12.59 4.61 7.28
CA LEU A 32 13.53 3.71 7.99
C LEU A 32 13.99 2.52 7.15
N ASN A 33 13.13 2.02 6.26
CA ASN A 33 13.43 0.86 5.42
C ASN A 33 13.86 1.25 3.99
N ALA A 34 13.99 2.54 3.69
CA ALA A 34 14.38 3.03 2.37
C ALA A 34 15.79 2.59 2.01
N GLU A 35 15.92 1.78 0.96
CA GLU A 35 17.17 1.34 0.37
C GLU A 35 17.11 1.49 -1.17
N PRO A 36 18.25 1.55 -1.87
CA PRO A 36 18.24 1.58 -3.33
C PRO A 36 17.45 0.40 -3.91
N GLY A 37 16.34 0.68 -4.59
CA GLY A 37 15.47 -0.34 -5.17
C GLY A 37 14.47 -0.99 -4.19
N TRP A 38 14.39 -0.51 -2.94
CA TRP A 38 13.43 -0.97 -1.94
C TRP A 38 12.61 0.20 -1.40
N THR A 39 11.37 0.31 -1.82
CA THR A 39 10.42 1.37 -1.42
C THR A 39 9.25 0.71 -0.69
N TRP A 40 9.53 0.19 0.51
CA TRP A 40 8.57 -0.60 1.26
C TRP A 40 8.58 -0.28 2.75
N PHE A 41 7.46 -0.56 3.42
CA PHE A 41 7.22 -0.29 4.85
C PHE A 41 8.02 -1.19 5.79
N GLU A 42 8.51 -2.32 5.30
CA GLU A 42 9.14 -3.37 6.09
C GLU A 42 10.39 -3.90 5.34
N PRO A 43 11.34 -4.54 6.03
CA PRO A 43 12.53 -5.11 5.39
C PRO A 43 12.24 -6.41 4.61
N PHE A 44 10.97 -6.77 4.45
CA PHE A 44 10.53 -7.95 3.71
C PHE A 44 9.12 -7.74 3.14
N LEU A 45 8.76 -8.54 2.14
CA LEU A 45 7.39 -8.68 1.64
C LEU A 45 6.77 -9.96 2.22
N ALA A 46 5.56 -9.84 2.74
CA ALA A 46 4.79 -10.96 3.29
C ALA A 46 3.63 -11.34 2.34
N TYR A 47 2.46 -11.52 2.87
CA TYR A 47 1.20 -11.66 2.13
C TYR A 47 0.34 -10.41 2.33
N ASP A 48 -0.70 -10.25 1.50
CA ASP A 48 -1.65 -9.11 1.58
C ASP A 48 -0.95 -7.74 1.50
N ASN A 49 0.17 -7.67 0.80
CA ASN A 49 1.08 -6.54 0.79
C ASN A 49 0.40 -5.23 0.41
N CYS A 50 -0.47 -5.22 -0.61
CA CYS A 50 -1.11 -3.99 -1.10
C CYS A 50 -2.06 -3.34 -0.10
N ARG A 51 -2.39 -3.99 1.01
CA ARG A 51 -3.17 -3.37 2.11
C ARG A 51 -2.42 -2.26 2.82
N LEU A 52 -1.08 -2.30 2.88
CA LEU A 52 -0.29 -1.25 3.50
C LEU A 52 -0.40 0.07 2.73
N PRO A 53 -0.03 0.13 1.44
CA PRO A 53 -0.19 1.37 0.66
C PRO A 53 -1.66 1.78 0.49
N GLU A 54 -2.61 0.84 0.39
CA GLU A 54 -4.04 1.17 0.38
C GLU A 54 -4.46 1.90 1.66
N ALA A 55 -4.10 1.38 2.82
CA ALA A 55 -4.45 1.99 4.11
C ALA A 55 -3.82 3.37 4.26
N MET A 56 -2.56 3.54 3.83
CA MET A 56 -1.88 4.83 3.84
C MET A 56 -2.56 5.83 2.90
N LEU A 57 -2.91 5.42 1.69
CA LEU A 57 -3.56 6.29 0.70
C LEU A 57 -4.95 6.74 1.17
N ARG A 58 -5.75 5.85 1.77
CA ARG A 58 -7.05 6.19 2.37
C ARG A 58 -6.89 7.20 3.50
N ALA A 59 -5.93 6.98 4.41
CA ALA A 59 -5.64 7.89 5.51
C ALA A 59 -5.19 9.26 4.99
N ALA A 60 -4.28 9.30 4.02
CA ALA A 60 -3.78 10.53 3.41
C ALA A 60 -4.90 11.34 2.75
N ARG A 61 -5.78 10.70 2.00
CA ARG A 61 -6.97 11.36 1.40
C ARG A 61 -7.92 11.92 2.46
N ARG A 62 -8.18 11.14 3.49
CA ARG A 62 -9.11 11.56 4.57
C ARG A 62 -8.58 12.73 5.38
N LEU A 63 -7.27 12.85 5.52
CA LEU A 63 -6.58 13.89 6.29
C LEU A 63 -6.07 15.05 5.42
N ASP A 64 -6.32 15.01 4.11
CA ASP A 64 -5.87 16.01 3.14
C ASP A 64 -4.33 16.21 3.16
N ASP A 65 -3.60 15.08 3.14
CA ASP A 65 -2.13 15.04 3.12
C ASP A 65 -1.61 14.54 1.76
N PRO A 66 -1.36 15.45 0.80
CA PRO A 66 -0.88 15.09 -0.52
C PRO A 66 0.54 14.48 -0.51
N GLY A 67 1.36 14.84 0.48
CA GLY A 67 2.71 14.27 0.63
C GLY A 67 2.66 12.79 0.97
N ALA A 68 1.85 12.42 1.94
CA ALA A 68 1.64 11.03 2.31
C ALA A 68 0.90 10.25 1.19
N ALA A 69 -0.01 10.87 0.46
CA ALA A 69 -0.64 10.26 -0.70
C ALA A 69 0.40 9.91 -1.78
N ALA A 70 1.32 10.80 -2.09
CA ALA A 70 2.40 10.55 -3.03
C ALA A 70 3.32 9.40 -2.58
N GLN A 71 3.65 9.32 -1.28
CA GLN A 71 4.43 8.20 -0.73
C GLN A 71 3.68 6.86 -0.88
N ALA A 72 2.37 6.84 -0.60
CA ALA A 72 1.55 5.64 -0.74
C ALA A 72 1.46 5.17 -2.20
N LEU A 73 1.28 6.10 -3.14
CA LEU A 73 1.26 5.80 -4.58
C LEU A 73 2.61 5.27 -5.07
N ALA A 74 3.73 5.85 -4.61
CA ALA A 74 5.07 5.37 -4.94
C ALA A 74 5.31 3.95 -4.42
N ALA A 75 4.88 3.63 -3.20
CA ALA A 75 4.96 2.29 -2.64
C ALA A 75 4.07 1.30 -3.41
N LEU A 76 2.87 1.72 -3.82
CA LEU A 76 1.97 0.89 -4.61
C LEU A 76 2.53 0.60 -6.01
N ASP A 77 3.08 1.59 -6.70
CA ASP A 77 3.73 1.42 -7.99
C ASP A 77 4.93 0.46 -7.89
N TRP A 78 5.74 0.65 -6.85
CA TRP A 78 6.89 -0.21 -6.59
C TRP A 78 6.47 -1.68 -6.38
N ILE A 79 5.47 -1.97 -5.53
CA ILE A 79 5.03 -3.34 -5.29
C ILE A 79 4.34 -3.94 -6.52
N ALA A 80 3.63 -3.14 -7.31
CA ALA A 80 3.02 -3.59 -8.55
C ALA A 80 4.08 -4.06 -9.55
N GLN A 81 5.19 -3.32 -9.70
CA GLN A 81 6.32 -3.74 -10.52
C GLN A 81 6.97 -5.02 -9.99
N TRP A 82 7.17 -5.13 -8.68
CA TRP A 82 7.70 -6.33 -8.03
C TRP A 82 6.82 -7.57 -8.28
N GLN A 83 5.51 -7.40 -8.21
CA GLN A 83 4.52 -8.46 -8.42
C GLN A 83 4.11 -8.63 -9.89
N THR A 84 4.87 -8.10 -10.82
CA THR A 84 4.68 -8.32 -12.25
C THR A 84 5.74 -9.28 -12.78
N ALA A 85 5.29 -10.44 -13.26
CA ALA A 85 6.17 -11.42 -13.89
C ALA A 85 6.75 -10.89 -15.22
N PRO A 86 7.89 -11.41 -15.71
CA PRO A 86 8.46 -11.00 -17.00
C PRO A 86 7.49 -11.13 -18.20
N ALA A 87 6.52 -12.03 -18.10
CA ALA A 87 5.46 -12.18 -19.11
C ALA A 87 4.29 -11.20 -18.93
N GLY A 88 4.37 -10.25 -17.98
CA GLY A 88 3.40 -9.19 -17.77
C GLY A 88 2.17 -9.56 -16.92
N HIS A 89 2.06 -10.78 -16.44
CA HIS A 89 0.95 -11.17 -15.56
C HIS A 89 1.27 -10.90 -14.09
N HIS A 90 0.21 -10.70 -13.30
CA HIS A 90 0.32 -10.56 -11.85
C HIS A 90 0.85 -11.84 -11.21
N ARG A 91 1.84 -11.69 -10.34
CA ARG A 91 2.50 -12.78 -9.61
C ARG A 91 2.78 -12.34 -8.18
N PRO A 92 1.82 -12.48 -7.26
CA PRO A 92 1.98 -12.05 -5.89
C PRO A 92 3.07 -12.83 -5.16
N VAL A 93 3.61 -12.24 -4.12
CA VAL A 93 4.57 -12.90 -3.22
C VAL A 93 3.85 -14.00 -2.45
N GLY A 94 4.40 -15.21 -2.47
CA GLY A 94 3.83 -16.34 -1.73
C GLY A 94 4.12 -16.28 -0.23
N SER A 95 3.28 -16.89 0.58
CA SER A 95 3.39 -16.86 2.05
C SER A 95 4.53 -17.72 2.60
N GLU A 96 5.08 -18.66 1.82
CA GLU A 96 6.21 -19.49 2.27
C GLU A 96 7.60 -18.87 2.04
N ALA A 97 7.69 -17.85 1.20
CA ALA A 97 8.97 -17.24 0.87
C ALA A 97 8.81 -15.73 0.76
N PHE A 98 8.97 -15.06 1.88
CA PHE A 98 8.94 -13.62 1.95
C PHE A 98 9.99 -13.00 1.02
N GLY A 99 9.56 -12.02 0.21
CA GLY A 99 10.45 -11.22 -0.61
C GLY A 99 11.38 -10.39 0.27
N GLN A 100 12.66 -10.34 -0.09
CA GLN A 100 13.69 -9.52 0.56
C GLN A 100 14.53 -8.81 -0.50
N PRO A 101 15.14 -7.67 -0.19
CA PRO A 101 15.91 -6.90 -1.18
C PRO A 101 16.98 -7.71 -1.91
N ASP A 102 17.62 -8.64 -1.23
CA ASP A 102 18.77 -9.42 -1.69
C ASP A 102 18.44 -10.88 -2.03
N ARG A 103 17.16 -11.27 -1.94
CA ARG A 103 16.74 -12.65 -2.12
C ARG A 103 15.57 -12.77 -3.07
N ALA A 104 15.74 -13.63 -4.09
CA ALA A 104 14.63 -14.02 -4.94
C ALA A 104 13.56 -14.76 -4.13
N TRP A 105 12.31 -14.33 -4.26
CA TRP A 105 11.17 -14.99 -3.64
C TRP A 105 10.71 -16.20 -4.47
N LEU A 106 10.15 -17.19 -3.80
CA LEU A 106 9.62 -18.39 -4.43
C LEU A 106 8.19 -18.14 -4.94
N PRO A 107 7.83 -18.62 -6.13
CA PRO A 107 6.52 -18.38 -6.73
C PRO A 107 5.42 -19.35 -6.22
N PHE A 108 5.56 -19.85 -5.00
CA PHE A 108 4.66 -20.84 -4.43
C PHE A 108 3.82 -20.25 -3.30
N ASP A 109 2.68 -20.88 -3.05
CA ASP A 109 1.72 -20.55 -2.02
C ASP A 109 1.19 -19.10 -2.15
N GLN A 110 0.85 -18.73 -3.39
CA GLN A 110 0.17 -17.46 -3.69
C GLN A 110 -1.28 -17.53 -3.20
N GLN A 111 -1.71 -16.50 -2.50
CA GLN A 111 -3.03 -16.43 -1.90
C GLN A 111 -3.97 -15.54 -2.71
N PRO A 112 -5.25 -15.91 -2.89
CA PRO A 112 -6.23 -15.05 -3.56
C PRO A 112 -6.40 -13.67 -2.90
N VAL A 113 -6.13 -13.56 -1.60
CA VAL A 113 -6.18 -12.29 -0.86
C VAL A 113 -5.19 -11.26 -1.41
N ASP A 114 -4.03 -11.69 -1.91
CA ASP A 114 -3.03 -10.81 -2.51
C ASP A 114 -3.54 -10.17 -3.81
N ALA A 115 -4.20 -10.96 -4.65
CA ALA A 115 -4.81 -10.45 -5.87
C ALA A 115 -5.95 -9.48 -5.55
N TRP A 116 -6.78 -9.80 -4.56
CA TRP A 116 -7.85 -8.92 -4.11
C TRP A 116 -7.31 -7.60 -3.58
N ALA A 117 -6.35 -7.62 -2.65
CA ALA A 117 -5.73 -6.42 -2.11
C ALA A 117 -5.10 -5.54 -3.21
N THR A 118 -4.47 -6.17 -4.21
CA THR A 118 -3.89 -5.45 -5.35
C THR A 118 -4.96 -4.73 -6.18
N VAL A 119 -6.08 -5.38 -6.46
CA VAL A 119 -7.19 -4.77 -7.20
C VAL A 119 -7.80 -3.61 -6.42
N ASP A 120 -8.10 -3.78 -5.13
CA ASP A 120 -8.65 -2.71 -4.28
C ASP A 120 -7.74 -1.47 -4.24
N ALA A 121 -6.45 -1.69 -4.02
CA ALA A 121 -5.47 -0.61 -3.98
C ALA A 121 -5.32 0.09 -5.33
N ALA A 122 -5.32 -0.66 -6.45
CA ALA A 122 -5.23 -0.10 -7.79
C ALA A 122 -6.47 0.73 -8.15
N VAL A 123 -7.67 0.26 -7.81
CA VAL A 123 -8.92 1.02 -8.03
C VAL A 123 -8.89 2.33 -7.25
N LEU A 124 -8.46 2.30 -6.00
CA LEU A 124 -8.33 3.50 -5.18
C LEU A 124 -7.32 4.50 -5.77
N ALA A 125 -6.17 4.02 -6.26
CA ALA A 125 -5.16 4.87 -6.90
C ALA A 125 -5.69 5.55 -8.16
N MET A 126 -6.44 4.83 -9.00
CA MET A 126 -7.09 5.40 -10.20
C MET A 126 -8.11 6.50 -9.86
N ASP A 127 -8.80 6.39 -8.74
CA ASP A 127 -9.75 7.42 -8.28
C ASP A 127 -9.02 8.69 -7.81
N VAL A 128 -7.81 8.55 -7.26
CA VAL A 128 -6.97 9.70 -6.89
C VAL A 128 -6.50 10.45 -8.12
N ASP A 129 -5.94 9.76 -9.11
CA ASP A 129 -5.47 10.38 -10.36
C ASP A 129 -6.58 11.13 -11.08
N ARG A 130 -7.81 10.61 -11.06
CA ARG A 130 -8.96 11.28 -11.68
C ARG A 130 -9.40 12.54 -10.94
N SER A 131 -9.30 12.55 -9.62
CA SER A 131 -9.68 13.71 -8.82
C SER A 131 -8.69 14.86 -8.97
N ASP A 132 -7.40 14.58 -9.13
CA ASP A 132 -6.33 15.57 -9.29
C ASP A 132 -6.22 16.09 -10.74
N GLY A 133 -6.77 15.36 -11.72
CA GLY A 133 -6.78 15.73 -13.15
C GLY A 133 -7.91 16.66 -13.61
N PHE A 134 -8.78 17.11 -12.71
CA PHE A 134 -9.96 17.96 -13.01
C PHE A 134 -9.88 19.38 -12.41
N THR A 135 -8.68 19.94 -12.31
CA THR A 135 -8.51 21.39 -12.01
C THR A 135 -7.87 22.12 -13.15
#